data_359c4dfc6a83227193a4f90e95f53242
#
_entry.id   359c4dfc6a83227193a4f90e95f53242
#
_cell.length_a   1.000
_cell.length_b   1.000
_cell.length_c   1.000
_cell.angle_alpha   90.00
_cell.angle_beta   90.00
_cell.angle_gamma   90.00
#
_symmetry.space_group_name_H-M   'P 1'
#
loop_
_entity.id
_entity.type
_entity.pdbx_description
1 polymer ?
#
loop_
_entity_poly.entity_id
_entity_poly.type
_entity_poly.pdbx_seq_one_letter_code
_entity_poly.pdbx_strand_id
1 'polypeptide(L)'
;MRYCVDIDSTICTPGTCGNCVYEGSTPKKDRIEKINKLYEEGHYIIYFTARAMGRSSMLPHHEAKQKAEELLQPLTKCQLDIWGCKYHELIFGKHHADIFIDD
;
A
#
# COMPACT_ATOMS: atom_id res chain seq x y z
N MET A 1 -11.41 -14.06 8.43
CA MET A 1 -11.61 -13.38 7.13
C MET A 1 -10.31 -12.84 6.59
N ARG A 2 -10.24 -12.66 5.29
CA ARG A 2 -9.13 -11.98 4.64
C ARG A 2 -9.51 -10.55 4.32
N TYR A 3 -8.67 -9.62 4.73
CA TYR A 3 -8.84 -8.20 4.40
C TYR A 3 -7.70 -7.76 3.50
N CYS A 4 -8.06 -7.21 2.35
CA CYS A 4 -7.11 -6.60 1.43
C CYS A 4 -7.23 -5.09 1.58
N VAL A 5 -6.18 -4.45 2.07
CA VAL A 5 -6.20 -3.06 2.50
C VAL A 5 -5.27 -2.23 1.63
N ASP A 6 -5.78 -1.15 1.08
CA ASP A 6 -4.97 -0.19 0.35
C ASP A 6 -4.11 0.62 1.32
N ILE A 7 -2.99 1.16 0.83
CA ILE A 7 -2.08 1.94 1.65
C ILE A 7 -2.37 3.43 1.53
N ASP A 8 -2.07 4.01 0.36
CA ASP A 8 -2.20 5.45 0.18
C ASP A 8 -3.66 5.90 0.20
N SER A 9 -3.94 6.93 0.98
CA SER A 9 -5.26 7.48 1.23
C SER A 9 -6.19 6.59 2.06
N THR A 10 -5.74 5.41 2.45
CA THR A 10 -6.49 4.51 3.35
C THR A 10 -5.89 4.50 4.75
N ILE A 11 -4.61 4.17 4.87
CA ILE A 11 -3.91 4.18 6.17
C ILE A 11 -2.92 5.31 6.32
N CYS A 12 -2.73 6.10 5.27
CA CYS A 12 -1.84 7.26 5.30
C CYS A 12 -2.30 8.32 4.33
N THR A 13 -1.81 9.54 4.54
CA THR A 13 -2.00 10.64 3.61
C THR A 13 -0.71 10.81 2.83
N PRO A 14 -0.76 10.76 1.47
CA PRO A 14 0.44 10.96 0.66
C PRO A 14 1.07 12.33 0.89
N GLY A 15 2.38 12.42 0.71
CA GLY A 15 3.09 13.69 0.76
C GLY A 15 2.73 14.58 -0.43
N THR A 16 3.08 15.87 -0.31
CA THR A 16 2.75 16.88 -1.32
C THR A 16 3.94 17.23 -2.22
N CYS A 17 5.14 16.78 -1.86
CA CYS A 17 6.34 17.01 -2.66
C CYS A 17 6.33 16.10 -3.89
N GLY A 18 6.53 16.68 -5.09
CA GLY A 18 6.41 15.96 -6.35
C GLY A 18 7.29 14.72 -6.48
N ASN A 19 8.51 14.73 -5.92
CA ASN A 19 9.44 13.60 -5.99
C ASN A 19 9.48 12.75 -4.71
N CYS A 20 8.78 13.16 -3.68
CA CYS A 20 8.79 12.48 -2.38
C CYS A 20 7.39 12.19 -1.84
N VAL A 21 6.45 11.92 -2.76
CA VAL A 21 5.05 11.66 -2.40
C VAL A 21 4.93 10.52 -1.40
N TYR A 22 5.66 9.43 -1.64
CA TYR A 22 5.59 8.26 -0.76
C TYR A 22 6.42 8.45 0.51
N GLU A 23 7.62 9.02 0.37
CA GLU A 23 8.49 9.31 1.52
C GLU A 23 7.85 10.28 2.50
N GLY A 24 7.05 11.21 1.98
CA GLY A 24 6.37 12.22 2.80
C GLY A 24 5.03 11.79 3.36
N SER A 25 4.67 10.52 3.25
CA SER A 25 3.38 10.03 3.74
C SER A 25 3.24 10.17 5.25
N THR A 26 2.03 10.54 5.69
CA THR A 26 1.69 10.70 7.10
C THR A 26 0.70 9.61 7.50
N PRO A 27 0.96 8.84 8.57
CA PRO A 27 0.07 7.73 8.95
C PRO A 27 -1.24 8.22 9.54
N LYS A 28 -2.32 7.51 9.24
CA LYS A 28 -3.63 7.68 9.87
C LYS A 28 -3.75 6.68 11.01
N LYS A 29 -3.29 7.07 12.19
CA LYS A 29 -3.12 6.16 13.33
C LYS A 29 -4.37 5.42 13.74
N ASP A 30 -5.51 6.08 13.72
CA ASP A 30 -6.79 5.47 14.09
C ASP A 30 -7.19 4.35 13.15
N ARG A 31 -6.93 4.49 11.86
CA ARG A 31 -7.20 3.45 10.87
C ARG A 31 -6.24 2.28 11.02
N ILE A 32 -4.97 2.58 11.25
CA ILE A 32 -3.96 1.54 11.50
C ILE A 32 -4.32 0.73 12.72
N GLU A 33 -4.75 1.37 13.80
CA GLU A 33 -5.18 0.69 15.03
C GLU A 33 -6.36 -0.26 14.78
N LYS A 34 -7.33 0.17 13.97
CA LYS A 34 -8.48 -0.68 13.62
C LYS A 34 -8.04 -1.92 12.85
N ILE A 35 -7.12 -1.77 11.89
CA ILE A 35 -6.61 -2.88 11.10
C ILE A 35 -5.77 -3.81 11.98
N ASN A 36 -4.94 -3.26 12.85
CA ASN A 36 -4.16 -4.05 13.80
C ASN A 36 -5.05 -4.86 14.73
N LYS A 37 -6.19 -4.30 15.14
CA LYS A 37 -7.16 -5.02 15.94
C LYS A 37 -7.72 -6.23 15.19
N LEU A 38 -8.03 -6.07 13.91
CA LEU A 38 -8.47 -7.19 13.07
C LEU A 38 -7.39 -8.26 12.99
N TYR A 39 -6.14 -7.87 12.86
CA TYR A 39 -5.02 -8.81 12.88
C TYR A 39 -4.99 -9.61 14.20
N GLU A 40 -5.12 -8.93 15.32
CA GLU A 40 -5.10 -9.55 16.64
C GLU A 40 -6.31 -10.48 16.89
N GLU A 41 -7.43 -10.19 16.22
CA GLU A 41 -8.63 -11.03 16.29
C GLU A 41 -8.53 -12.31 15.44
N GLY A 42 -7.42 -12.49 14.73
CA GLY A 42 -7.17 -13.69 13.94
C GLY A 42 -7.49 -13.56 12.46
N HIS A 43 -7.78 -12.36 11.99
CA HIS A 43 -8.03 -12.13 10.57
C HIS A 43 -6.71 -12.02 9.79
N TYR A 44 -6.77 -12.39 8.52
CA TYR A 44 -5.62 -12.34 7.63
C TYR A 44 -5.56 -10.97 6.95
N ILE A 45 -4.47 -10.24 7.13
CA ILE A 45 -4.32 -8.88 6.64
C ILE A 45 -3.32 -8.83 5.49
N ILE A 46 -3.77 -8.29 4.35
CA ILE A 46 -2.94 -8.07 3.16
C ILE A 46 -2.94 -6.57 2.87
N TYR A 47 -1.78 -5.94 2.85
CA TYR A 47 -1.64 -4.59 2.31
C TYR A 47 -1.35 -4.70 0.82
N PHE A 48 -2.18 -4.06 0.01
CA PHE A 48 -2.14 -4.15 -1.44
C PHE A 48 -2.04 -2.72 -2.01
N THR A 49 -0.98 -2.44 -2.77
CA THR A 49 -0.68 -1.08 -3.19
C THR A 49 -0.46 -0.96 -4.70
N ALA A 50 -0.86 0.21 -5.22
CA ALA A 50 -0.58 0.63 -6.60
C ALA A 50 0.62 1.58 -6.69
N ARG A 51 1.43 1.69 -5.61
CA ARG A 51 2.61 2.58 -5.61
C ARG A 51 3.48 2.31 -6.83
N ALA A 52 3.88 3.38 -7.50
CA ALA A 52 4.69 3.39 -8.72
C ALA A 52 4.03 2.72 -9.95
N MET A 53 2.84 2.16 -9.85
CA MET A 53 2.17 1.55 -11.01
C MET A 53 1.81 2.59 -12.06
N GLY A 54 1.39 3.78 -11.65
CA GLY A 54 1.10 4.88 -12.58
C GLY A 54 2.34 5.36 -13.35
N ARG A 55 3.53 5.27 -12.74
CA ARG A 55 4.79 5.64 -13.38
C ARG A 55 5.19 4.67 -14.49
N SER A 56 4.69 3.46 -14.43
CA SER A 56 5.01 2.38 -15.37
C SER A 56 3.79 1.96 -16.19
N SER A 57 2.83 2.87 -16.40
CA SER A 57 1.57 2.58 -17.08
C SER A 57 1.73 2.16 -18.53
N MET A 58 2.86 2.49 -19.15
CA MET A 58 3.16 2.10 -20.54
C MET A 58 3.74 0.69 -20.66
N LEU A 59 4.05 0.04 -19.54
CA LEU A 59 4.61 -1.30 -19.51
C LEU A 59 3.52 -2.36 -19.33
N PRO A 60 3.77 -3.61 -19.77
CA PRO A 60 2.90 -4.72 -19.38
C PRO A 60 2.79 -4.81 -17.87
N HIS A 61 1.63 -5.26 -17.37
CA HIS A 61 1.35 -5.27 -15.93
C HIS A 61 2.42 -5.98 -15.10
N HIS A 62 2.90 -7.13 -15.54
CA HIS A 62 3.91 -7.88 -14.78
C HIS A 62 5.24 -7.15 -14.66
N GLU A 63 5.63 -6.40 -15.69
CA GLU A 63 6.86 -5.61 -15.66
C GLU A 63 6.68 -4.37 -14.78
N ALA A 64 5.52 -3.72 -14.85
CA ALA A 64 5.21 -2.58 -14.00
C ALA A 64 5.20 -2.99 -12.53
N LYS A 65 4.62 -4.13 -12.20
CA LYS A 65 4.61 -4.68 -10.85
C LYS A 65 6.02 -4.93 -10.35
N GLN A 66 6.86 -5.57 -11.16
CA GLN A 66 8.24 -5.87 -10.79
C GLN A 66 9.03 -4.59 -10.51
N LYS A 67 8.90 -3.58 -11.37
CA LYS A 67 9.57 -2.30 -11.16
C LYS A 67 9.08 -1.61 -9.89
N ALA A 68 7.79 -1.63 -9.63
CA ALA A 68 7.22 -1.05 -8.42
C ALA A 68 7.80 -1.70 -7.17
N GLU A 69 7.88 -3.03 -7.16
CA GLU A 69 8.48 -3.77 -6.05
C GLU A 69 9.95 -3.39 -5.84
N GLU A 70 10.74 -3.38 -6.90
CA GLU A 70 12.15 -3.04 -6.81
C GLU A 70 12.40 -1.64 -6.28
N LEU A 71 11.59 -0.67 -6.72
CA LEU A 71 11.77 0.73 -6.36
C LEU A 71 11.25 1.06 -4.96
N LEU A 72 10.10 0.53 -4.60
CA LEU A 72 9.37 1.02 -3.43
C LEU A 72 9.14 0.00 -2.32
N GLN A 73 9.50 -1.27 -2.50
CA GLN A 73 9.29 -2.27 -1.46
C GLN A 73 10.06 -1.94 -0.17
N PRO A 74 11.36 -1.59 -0.23
CA PRO A 74 12.10 -1.26 0.99
C PRO A 74 11.50 -0.06 1.73
N LEU A 75 11.14 0.99 1.01
CA LEU A 75 10.52 2.17 1.61
C LEU A 75 9.18 1.81 2.25
N THR A 76 8.34 1.10 1.53
CA THR A 76 6.99 0.76 1.99
C THR A 76 7.04 -0.13 3.23
N LYS A 77 7.90 -1.14 3.25
CA LYS A 77 8.10 -1.99 4.44
C LYS A 77 8.57 -1.17 5.62
N CYS A 78 9.53 -0.28 5.40
CA CYS A 78 10.05 0.58 6.45
C CYS A 78 8.94 1.46 7.04
N GLN A 79 8.10 2.04 6.20
CA GLN A 79 6.98 2.86 6.65
C GLN A 79 5.98 2.05 7.48
N LEU A 80 5.59 0.86 6.99
CA LEU A 80 4.66 0.01 7.72
C LEU A 80 5.23 -0.39 9.08
N ASP A 81 6.51 -0.70 9.16
CA ASP A 81 7.17 -1.04 10.42
C ASP A 81 7.21 0.16 11.39
N ILE A 82 7.57 1.34 10.89
CA ILE A 82 7.62 2.56 11.71
C ILE A 82 6.23 2.92 12.23
N TRP A 83 5.19 2.74 11.40
CA TRP A 83 3.81 3.05 11.77
C TRP A 83 3.18 2.00 12.67
N GLY A 84 3.89 0.90 12.92
CA GLY A 84 3.40 -0.17 13.78
C GLY A 84 2.31 -1.02 13.16
N CYS A 85 2.26 -1.10 11.84
CA CYS A 85 1.27 -1.91 11.13
C CYS A 85 1.54 -3.40 11.31
N LYS A 86 0.48 -4.16 11.60
CA LYS A 86 0.54 -5.62 11.68
C LYS A 86 -0.15 -6.20 10.46
N TYR A 87 0.55 -7.08 9.75
CA TYR A 87 0.04 -7.66 8.52
C TYR A 87 0.72 -8.98 8.20
N HIS A 88 0.12 -9.74 7.28
CA HIS A 88 0.66 -11.02 6.83
C HIS A 88 1.38 -10.89 5.50
N GLU A 89 0.85 -10.08 4.59
CA GLU A 89 1.43 -9.91 3.26
C GLU A 89 1.42 -8.45 2.84
N LEU A 90 2.44 -8.07 2.09
CA LEU A 90 2.52 -6.79 1.39
C LEU A 90 2.64 -7.12 -0.11
N ILE A 91 1.65 -6.72 -0.89
CA ILE A 91 1.58 -7.02 -2.31
C ILE A 91 1.57 -5.74 -3.13
N PHE A 92 2.50 -5.63 -4.07
CA PHE A 92 2.51 -4.60 -5.10
C PHE A 92 1.73 -5.08 -6.32
N GLY A 93 1.44 -4.18 -7.25
CA GLY A 93 0.84 -4.55 -8.51
C GLY A 93 -0.66 -4.31 -8.60
N LYS A 94 -1.23 -3.59 -7.63
CA LYS A 94 -2.60 -3.10 -7.80
C LYS A 94 -2.63 -2.17 -9.01
N HIS A 95 -3.58 -2.39 -9.94
CA HIS A 95 -3.68 -1.56 -11.13
C HIS A 95 -3.95 -0.09 -10.76
N HIS A 96 -3.28 0.82 -11.48
CA HIS A 96 -3.57 2.23 -11.38
C HIS A 96 -4.81 2.51 -12.24
N ALA A 97 -5.93 2.79 -11.61
CA ALA A 97 -7.19 3.04 -12.29
C ALA A 97 -8.00 4.07 -11.53
N ASP A 98 -8.78 4.86 -12.26
CA ASP A 98 -9.67 5.85 -11.65
C ASP A 98 -10.90 5.18 -11.05
N ILE A 99 -11.37 4.11 -11.66
CA ILE A 99 -12.58 3.40 -11.23
C ILE A 99 -12.29 1.91 -11.19
N PHE A 100 -12.64 1.27 -10.07
CA PHE A 100 -12.67 -0.18 -9.94
C PHE A 100 -14.12 -0.63 -9.89
N ILE A 101 -14.48 -1.53 -10.80
CA ILE A 101 -15.81 -2.13 -10.82
C ILE A 101 -15.69 -3.50 -10.20
N ASP A 102 -16.45 -3.72 -9.15
CA ASP A 102 -16.35 -4.91 -8.32
C ASP A 102 -17.71 -5.60 -8.19
N ASP A 103 -17.70 -6.86 -7.80
CA ASP A 103 -18.94 -7.63 -7.63
C ASP A 103 -19.82 -7.03 -6.52
#